data_6383c7df7e9052230bf2877f8a32f157
#
_entry.id   6383c7df7e9052230bf2877f8a32f157
#
_cell.length_a   1.000
_cell.length_b   1.000
_cell.length_c   1.000
_cell.angle_alpha   90.00
_cell.angle_beta   90.00
_cell.angle_gamma   90.00
#
_symmetry.space_group_name_H-M   'P 1'
#
loop_
_entity.id
_entity.type
_entity.pdbx_description
1 polymer ?
#
loop_
_entity_poly.entity_id
_entity_poly.type
_entity_poly.pdbx_seq_one_letter_code
_entity_poly.pdbx_strand_id
1 'polypeptide(L)'
;YQGMNNQGYLAISNLDKSNYSVENLVMYNTKLGSWGNLDGTVGMTYEDYNFLNKNVVGTKFSVMEMRENGMHMAGSREYQTPIQKDYQLLSYLGRVNINLFEKYLITASIRADGSSKFAKNNRWGYFPSASIAWRLEQEEFMKSLKWLSQLKLRLSYGITGNQSIDPYSTFAMYGGGSIIYADKLGNALNTLTITNLANNSLKWEKTCLLYTSPSPRDISGS
;
A
#
# COMPACT_ATOMS: atom_id res chain seq x y z
N TYR A 1 -14.16 -32.61 9.44
CA TYR A 1 -13.25 -33.74 9.68
C TYR A 1 -12.67 -34.25 8.35
N GLN A 2 -11.79 -33.45 7.72
CA GLN A 2 -11.15 -33.79 6.43
C GLN A 2 -10.19 -34.99 6.59
N GLY A 3 -9.60 -35.19 7.76
CA GLY A 3 -8.66 -36.28 7.99
C GLY A 3 -9.25 -37.70 7.94
N MET A 4 -10.52 -37.86 8.34
CA MET A 4 -11.16 -39.20 8.30
C MET A 4 -11.52 -39.65 6.89
N ASN A 5 -12.00 -38.72 6.04
CA ASN A 5 -12.38 -39.06 4.67
C ASN A 5 -11.18 -39.30 3.76
N ASN A 6 -10.00 -38.73 4.09
CA ASN A 6 -8.80 -38.79 3.26
C ASN A 6 -7.68 -39.69 3.82
N GLN A 7 -7.96 -40.53 4.81
CA GLN A 7 -6.96 -41.35 5.48
C GLN A 7 -5.74 -40.54 5.93
N GLY A 8 -6.01 -39.43 6.65
CA GLY A 8 -5.04 -38.43 7.04
C GLY A 8 -4.95 -37.27 6.08
N TYR A 9 -4.66 -36.09 6.61
CA TYR A 9 -4.49 -34.84 5.89
C TYR A 9 -3.39 -34.01 6.53
N LEU A 10 -2.43 -33.62 5.73
CA LEU A 10 -1.35 -32.70 6.14
C LEU A 10 -1.17 -31.64 5.06
N ALA A 11 -1.25 -30.36 5.45
CA ALA A 11 -0.92 -29.26 4.58
C ALA A 11 0.33 -28.55 5.14
N ILE A 12 1.30 -28.34 4.27
CA ILE A 12 2.50 -27.55 4.56
C ILE A 12 2.49 -26.32 3.66
N SER A 13 2.57 -25.14 4.29
CA SER A 13 2.68 -23.86 3.61
C SER A 13 4.06 -23.27 3.90
N ASN A 14 4.82 -23.00 2.85
CA ASN A 14 6.07 -22.27 2.92
C ASN A 14 5.87 -20.87 2.38
N LEU A 15 6.06 -19.88 3.24
CA LEU A 15 5.83 -18.47 2.95
C LEU A 15 7.15 -17.71 3.05
N ASP A 16 7.60 -17.21 1.91
CA ASP A 16 8.74 -16.32 1.78
C ASP A 16 8.25 -14.90 1.52
N LYS A 17 8.61 -13.98 2.41
CA LYS A 17 8.26 -12.57 2.28
C LYS A 17 9.48 -11.71 2.52
N SER A 18 9.79 -10.84 1.57
CA SER A 18 10.80 -9.81 1.72
C SER A 18 10.26 -8.44 1.33
N ASN A 19 10.64 -7.43 2.08
CA ASN A 19 10.38 -6.04 1.77
C ASN A 19 11.67 -5.25 1.98
N TYR A 20 12.11 -4.58 0.92
CA TYR A 20 13.27 -3.72 0.93
C TYR A 20 12.83 -2.30 0.63
N SER A 21 13.21 -1.36 1.51
CA SER A 21 12.86 0.06 1.35
C SER A 21 14.10 0.92 1.52
N VAL A 22 14.29 1.86 0.60
CA VAL A 22 15.31 2.91 0.67
C VAL A 22 14.63 4.25 0.63
N GLU A 23 14.92 5.10 1.60
CA GLU A 23 14.42 6.46 1.68
C GLU A 23 15.58 7.44 1.75
N ASN A 24 15.52 8.47 0.91
CA ASN A 24 16.47 9.58 0.90
C ASN A 24 15.69 10.88 1.01
N LEU A 25 16.01 11.68 2.04
CA LEU A 25 15.40 12.97 2.30
C LEU A 25 16.46 14.06 2.38
N VAL A 26 16.21 15.16 1.69
CA VAL A 26 16.97 16.39 1.81
C VAL A 26 16.06 17.46 2.40
N MET A 27 16.48 18.03 3.51
CA MET A 27 15.75 19.08 4.22
C MET A 27 16.53 20.37 4.16
N TYR A 28 15.84 21.47 3.90
CA TYR A 28 16.40 22.80 3.85
C TYR A 28 15.57 23.75 4.70
N ASN A 29 16.19 24.42 5.66
CA ASN A 29 15.54 25.36 6.57
C ASN A 29 16.21 26.69 6.45
N THR A 30 15.43 27.76 6.34
CA THR A 30 15.96 29.12 6.29
C THR A 30 15.00 30.13 6.93
N LYS A 31 15.57 31.21 7.44
CA LYS A 31 14.78 32.34 7.94
C LYS A 31 14.52 33.33 6.82
N LEU A 32 13.29 33.77 6.69
CA LEU A 32 12.84 34.78 5.75
C LEU A 32 12.95 36.18 6.43
N GLY A 33 14.17 36.55 6.82
CA GLY A 33 14.38 37.80 7.59
C GLY A 33 13.65 37.76 8.93
N SER A 34 13.00 38.89 9.30
CA SER A 34 12.22 39.02 10.53
C SER A 34 10.76 38.55 10.41
N TRP A 35 10.32 38.14 9.23
CA TRP A 35 8.91 37.88 8.94
C TRP A 35 8.53 36.40 8.86
N GLY A 36 9.53 35.50 8.94
CA GLY A 36 9.14 34.08 9.01
C GLY A 36 10.25 33.10 8.78
N ASN A 37 9.82 31.85 8.65
CA ASN A 37 10.68 30.69 8.37
C ASN A 37 10.12 29.93 7.16
N LEU A 38 11.04 29.34 6.39
CA LEU A 38 10.74 28.46 5.28
C LEU A 38 11.45 27.10 5.50
N ASP A 39 10.68 26.03 5.44
CA ASP A 39 11.18 24.66 5.51
C ASP A 39 10.84 23.93 4.22
N GLY A 40 11.84 23.48 3.49
CA GLY A 40 11.71 22.68 2.28
C GLY A 40 12.14 21.24 2.53
N THR A 41 11.43 20.29 1.98
CA THR A 41 11.80 18.87 1.98
C THR A 41 11.64 18.31 0.58
N VAL A 42 12.68 17.63 0.10
CA VAL A 42 12.62 16.84 -1.14
C VAL A 42 13.05 15.43 -0.81
N GLY A 43 12.32 14.46 -1.30
CA GLY A 43 12.58 13.06 -0.98
C GLY A 43 12.34 12.12 -2.15
N MET A 44 13.00 10.97 -2.06
CA MET A 44 12.80 9.82 -2.92
C MET A 44 12.70 8.57 -2.06
N THR A 45 11.68 7.75 -2.31
CA THR A 45 11.52 6.43 -1.67
C THR A 45 11.42 5.37 -2.75
N TYR A 46 12.16 4.29 -2.58
CA TYR A 46 12.05 3.08 -3.40
C TYR A 46 11.66 1.92 -2.50
N GLU A 47 10.67 1.16 -2.89
CA GLU A 47 10.20 -0.04 -2.20
C GLU A 47 10.17 -1.21 -3.19
N ASP A 48 10.72 -2.36 -2.77
CA ASP A 48 10.66 -3.63 -3.48
C ASP A 48 10.03 -4.67 -2.55
N TYR A 49 8.89 -5.20 -2.93
CA TYR A 49 8.12 -6.17 -2.18
C TYR A 49 8.01 -7.47 -2.96
N ASN A 50 8.41 -8.57 -2.32
CA ASN A 50 8.33 -9.91 -2.86
C ASN A 50 7.58 -10.82 -1.87
N PHE A 51 6.63 -11.56 -2.40
CA PHE A 51 5.84 -12.52 -1.64
C PHE A 51 5.67 -13.79 -2.47
N LEU A 52 6.05 -14.92 -1.89
CA LEU A 52 5.92 -16.23 -2.50
C LEU A 52 5.36 -17.20 -1.47
N ASN A 53 4.20 -17.79 -1.75
CA ASN A 53 3.60 -18.83 -0.93
C ASN A 53 3.47 -20.12 -1.74
N LYS A 54 4.09 -21.18 -1.23
CA LYS A 54 4.06 -22.54 -1.82
C LYS A 54 3.38 -23.48 -0.86
N ASN A 55 2.34 -24.16 -1.35
CA ASN A 55 1.58 -25.10 -0.55
C ASN A 55 1.68 -26.50 -1.13
N VAL A 56 1.82 -27.46 -0.25
CA VAL A 56 1.70 -28.90 -0.59
C VAL A 56 0.72 -29.57 0.38
N VAL A 57 -0.16 -30.36 -0.17
CA VAL A 57 -1.16 -31.13 0.59
C VAL A 57 -0.84 -32.60 0.42
N GLY A 58 -0.71 -33.31 1.54
CA GLY A 58 -0.56 -34.76 1.59
C GLY A 58 -1.83 -35.42 2.10
N THR A 59 -2.18 -36.55 1.51
CA THR A 59 -3.29 -37.40 1.93
C THR A 59 -2.89 -38.89 1.87
N LYS A 60 -3.72 -39.78 2.37
CA LYS A 60 -3.51 -41.25 2.37
C LYS A 60 -2.22 -41.62 3.10
N PHE A 61 -2.12 -41.22 4.35
CA PHE A 61 -0.97 -41.57 5.21
C PHE A 61 -1.10 -42.99 5.73
N SER A 62 -0.02 -43.77 5.61
CA SER A 62 0.08 -45.10 6.19
C SER A 62 0.35 -45.04 7.71
N VAL A 63 1.01 -43.97 8.18
CA VAL A 63 1.38 -43.72 9.58
C VAL A 63 1.10 -42.23 9.86
N MET A 64 0.30 -41.97 10.90
CA MET A 64 -0.12 -40.59 11.24
C MET A 64 0.67 -39.96 12.39
N GLU A 65 1.60 -40.71 13.00
CA GLU A 65 2.30 -40.27 14.20
C GLU A 65 3.42 -39.24 13.95
N MET A 66 3.85 -39.09 12.71
CA MET A 66 4.99 -38.22 12.34
C MET A 66 4.63 -36.73 12.20
N ARG A 67 3.35 -36.35 12.37
CA ARG A 67 2.86 -34.96 12.28
C ARG A 67 3.42 -34.22 11.04
N GLU A 68 3.94 -32.98 11.23
CA GLU A 68 4.50 -32.15 10.16
C GLU A 68 5.68 -32.77 9.40
N ASN A 69 6.41 -33.69 10.02
CA ASN A 69 7.55 -34.37 9.39
C ASN A 69 7.12 -35.55 8.48
N GLY A 70 5.84 -35.89 8.49
CA GLY A 70 5.32 -37.06 7.80
C GLY A 70 4.98 -36.87 6.33
N MET A 71 5.19 -35.70 5.71
CA MET A 71 4.79 -35.42 4.32
C MET A 71 5.37 -36.43 3.30
N HIS A 72 6.57 -36.94 3.53
CA HIS A 72 7.21 -37.95 2.68
C HIS A 72 6.49 -39.29 2.67
N MET A 73 5.66 -39.59 3.69
CA MET A 73 4.88 -40.82 3.82
C MET A 73 3.46 -40.71 3.24
N ALA A 74 3.09 -39.54 2.73
CA ALA A 74 1.80 -39.36 2.06
C ALA A 74 1.71 -40.23 0.80
N GLY A 75 0.64 -41.02 0.69
CA GLY A 75 0.36 -41.83 -0.50
C GLY A 75 -0.06 -40.98 -1.71
N SER A 76 -0.58 -39.78 -1.46
CA SER A 76 -0.86 -38.79 -2.50
C SER A 76 -0.40 -37.40 -2.05
N ARG A 77 0.27 -36.68 -2.94
CA ARG A 77 0.76 -35.32 -2.73
C ARG A 77 0.26 -34.42 -3.83
N GLU A 78 -0.36 -33.30 -3.45
CA GLU A 78 -0.85 -32.30 -4.36
C GLU A 78 -0.07 -30.99 -4.13
N TYR A 79 0.62 -30.52 -5.16
CA TYR A 79 1.29 -29.25 -5.17
C TYR A 79 0.32 -28.19 -5.68
N GLN A 80 -0.06 -27.27 -4.81
CA GLN A 80 -0.93 -26.15 -5.20
C GLN A 80 -0.14 -25.14 -6.02
N THR A 81 -0.83 -24.44 -6.92
CA THR A 81 -0.21 -23.34 -7.68
C THR A 81 0.39 -22.30 -6.72
N PRO A 82 1.68 -21.99 -6.85
CA PRO A 82 2.30 -20.97 -6.00
C PRO A 82 1.60 -19.61 -6.15
N ILE A 83 1.41 -18.92 -5.03
CA ILE A 83 0.92 -17.54 -5.01
C ILE A 83 2.14 -16.64 -4.97
N GLN A 84 2.35 -15.87 -6.02
CA GLN A 84 3.43 -14.89 -6.12
C GLN A 84 2.85 -13.49 -6.24
N LYS A 85 3.36 -12.54 -5.43
CA LYS A 85 2.95 -11.14 -5.44
C LYS A 85 4.19 -10.27 -5.30
N ASP A 86 4.70 -9.79 -6.41
CA ASP A 86 5.86 -8.92 -6.44
C ASP A 86 5.46 -7.56 -6.99
N TYR A 87 5.93 -6.48 -6.36
CA TYR A 87 5.78 -5.14 -6.90
C TYR A 87 6.90 -4.21 -6.46
N GLN A 88 7.11 -3.19 -7.24
CA GLN A 88 8.04 -2.10 -6.98
C GLN A 88 7.28 -0.78 -6.97
N LEU A 89 7.65 0.08 -6.02
CA LEU A 89 7.11 1.42 -5.87
C LEU A 89 8.26 2.42 -5.80
N LEU A 90 8.24 3.40 -6.70
CA LEU A 90 9.17 4.53 -6.69
C LEU A 90 8.38 5.80 -6.46
N SER A 91 8.76 6.56 -5.43
CA SER A 91 8.04 7.77 -5.01
C SER A 91 8.97 8.96 -4.93
N TYR A 92 8.51 10.11 -5.38
CA TYR A 92 9.16 11.39 -5.19
C TYR A 92 8.26 12.30 -4.38
N LEU A 93 8.84 13.01 -3.41
CA LEU A 93 8.13 13.96 -2.55
C LEU A 93 8.79 15.32 -2.62
N GLY A 94 7.98 16.36 -2.81
CA GLY A 94 8.36 17.74 -2.56
C GLY A 94 7.39 18.38 -1.57
N ARG A 95 7.89 19.03 -0.52
CA ARG A 95 7.08 19.74 0.47
C ARG A 95 7.73 21.05 0.83
N VAL A 96 6.91 22.09 0.97
CA VAL A 96 7.33 23.40 1.47
C VAL A 96 6.37 23.79 2.58
N ASN A 97 6.94 24.23 3.71
CA ASN A 97 6.21 24.82 4.81
C ASN A 97 6.72 26.26 4.98
N ILE A 98 5.81 27.19 5.09
CA ILE A 98 6.10 28.61 5.31
C ILE A 98 5.36 29.05 6.57
N ASN A 99 6.07 29.61 7.52
CA ASN A 99 5.50 30.25 8.68
C ASN A 99 5.79 31.75 8.60
N LEU A 100 4.73 32.55 8.45
CA LEU A 100 4.82 33.99 8.32
C LEU A 100 4.28 34.65 9.58
N PHE A 101 5.09 35.58 10.17
CA PHE A 101 4.74 36.37 11.34
C PHE A 101 4.26 35.56 12.55
N GLU A 102 4.61 34.27 12.60
CA GLU A 102 4.05 33.30 13.57
C GLU A 102 2.52 33.16 13.54
N LYS A 103 1.85 33.78 12.57
CA LYS A 103 0.39 33.85 12.43
C LYS A 103 -0.13 32.94 11.31
N TYR A 104 0.55 32.93 10.16
CA TYR A 104 0.10 32.21 8.94
C TYR A 104 1.03 31.05 8.66
N LEU A 105 0.46 29.85 8.70
CA LEU A 105 1.15 28.60 8.40
C LEU A 105 0.64 28.07 7.05
N ILE A 106 1.51 28.05 6.06
CA ILE A 106 1.19 27.58 4.71
C ILE A 106 2.02 26.32 4.44
N THR A 107 1.37 25.28 3.99
CA THR A 107 2.04 24.06 3.55
C THR A 107 1.58 23.71 2.14
N ALA A 108 2.51 23.41 1.26
CA ALA A 108 2.23 22.83 -0.04
C ALA A 108 3.09 21.57 -0.21
N SER A 109 2.53 20.52 -0.78
CA SER A 109 3.31 19.33 -1.13
C SER A 109 2.79 18.68 -2.41
N ILE A 110 3.69 17.98 -3.09
CA ILE A 110 3.37 17.12 -4.21
C ILE A 110 4.10 15.81 -4.03
N ARG A 111 3.39 14.70 -4.25
CA ARG A 111 3.96 13.37 -4.29
C ARG A 111 3.67 12.74 -5.65
N ALA A 112 4.69 12.17 -6.26
CA ALA A 112 4.59 11.42 -7.49
C ALA A 112 4.98 9.97 -7.21
N ASP A 113 4.04 9.03 -7.37
CA ASP A 113 4.24 7.61 -7.08
C ASP A 113 4.12 6.79 -8.37
N GLY A 114 5.15 6.01 -8.65
CA GLY A 114 5.23 5.09 -9.79
C GLY A 114 5.20 3.64 -9.32
N SER A 115 4.13 2.91 -9.61
CA SER A 115 3.94 1.51 -9.20
C SER A 115 4.01 0.55 -10.37
N SER A 116 4.74 -0.55 -10.20
CA SER A 116 4.83 -1.63 -11.18
C SER A 116 3.54 -2.44 -11.32
N LYS A 117 2.58 -2.29 -10.40
CA LYS A 117 1.26 -2.94 -10.47
C LYS A 117 0.43 -2.46 -11.66
N PHE A 118 0.69 -1.23 -12.16
CA PHE A 118 -0.04 -0.63 -13.26
C PHE A 118 0.69 -0.80 -14.60
N ALA A 119 -0.09 -0.77 -15.69
CA ALA A 119 0.46 -0.77 -17.04
C ALA A 119 1.36 0.45 -17.28
N LYS A 120 2.32 0.34 -18.21
CA LYS A 120 3.38 1.33 -18.46
C LYS A 120 2.88 2.78 -18.54
N ASN A 121 1.72 3.01 -19.16
CA ASN A 121 1.16 4.35 -19.35
C ASN A 121 0.40 4.90 -18.14
N ASN A 122 0.08 4.06 -17.14
CA ASN A 122 -0.71 4.40 -15.96
C ASN A 122 0.07 4.23 -14.64
N ARG A 123 1.38 3.99 -14.71
CA ARG A 123 2.23 3.74 -13.54
C ARG A 123 2.27 4.90 -12.57
N TRP A 124 2.30 6.13 -13.11
CA TRP A 124 2.51 7.33 -12.31
C TRP A 124 1.21 7.95 -11.84
N GLY A 125 1.11 8.16 -10.53
CA GLY A 125 0.08 8.96 -9.87
C GLY A 125 0.68 10.23 -9.28
N TYR A 126 -0.05 11.35 -9.36
CA TYR A 126 0.36 12.64 -8.81
C TYR A 126 -0.66 13.06 -7.77
N PHE A 127 -0.17 13.40 -6.58
CA PHE A 127 -0.95 13.66 -5.37
C PHE A 127 -0.54 14.98 -4.74
N PRO A 128 -1.06 16.11 -5.25
CA PRO A 128 -0.82 17.42 -4.67
C PRO A 128 -1.65 17.59 -3.38
N SER A 129 -1.11 18.37 -2.44
CA SER A 129 -1.85 18.86 -1.29
C SER A 129 -1.41 20.26 -0.90
N ALA A 130 -2.34 21.01 -0.33
CA ALA A 130 -2.09 22.34 0.20
C ALA A 130 -2.87 22.55 1.50
N SER A 131 -2.31 23.29 2.44
CA SER A 131 -3.03 23.70 3.64
C SER A 131 -2.62 25.10 4.04
N ILE A 132 -3.58 25.82 4.58
CA ILE A 132 -3.40 27.11 5.20
C ILE A 132 -3.95 27.03 6.63
N ALA A 133 -3.21 27.54 7.60
CA ALA A 133 -3.69 27.69 8.95
C ALA A 133 -3.40 29.10 9.44
N TRP A 134 -4.40 29.71 10.05
CA TRP A 134 -4.34 31.05 10.63
C TRP A 134 -4.47 30.95 12.14
N ARG A 135 -3.49 31.50 12.84
CA ARG A 135 -3.43 31.58 14.30
C ARG A 135 -4.07 32.89 14.74
N LEU A 136 -5.36 32.87 14.93
CA LEU A 136 -6.14 34.06 15.29
C LEU A 136 -5.73 34.64 16.65
N GLU A 137 -5.28 33.79 17.58
CA GLU A 137 -4.81 34.21 18.90
C GLU A 137 -3.61 35.14 18.84
N GLN A 138 -2.88 35.14 17.72
CA GLN A 138 -1.71 36.01 17.53
C GLN A 138 -2.07 37.40 16.96
N GLU A 139 -3.35 37.61 16.59
CA GLU A 139 -3.79 38.89 16.05
C GLU A 139 -4.04 39.93 17.14
N GLU A 140 -3.71 41.21 16.84
CA GLU A 140 -3.80 42.30 17.80
C GLU A 140 -5.22 42.45 18.42
N PHE A 141 -6.27 42.26 17.58
CA PHE A 141 -7.66 42.37 18.03
C PHE A 141 -8.09 41.25 18.98
N MET A 142 -7.37 40.08 18.96
CA MET A 142 -7.67 38.97 19.84
C MET A 142 -6.91 38.97 21.15
N LYS A 143 -5.82 39.76 21.28
CA LYS A 143 -5.01 39.87 22.50
C LYS A 143 -5.77 40.39 23.71
N SER A 144 -6.87 41.10 23.51
CA SER A 144 -7.77 41.57 24.57
C SER A 144 -8.59 40.45 25.24
N LEU A 145 -8.77 39.32 24.58
CA LEU A 145 -9.59 38.18 25.03
C LEU A 145 -8.73 37.20 25.85
N LYS A 146 -8.45 37.55 27.11
CA LYS A 146 -7.57 36.76 28.01
C LYS A 146 -8.07 35.32 28.30
N TRP A 147 -9.35 35.07 28.10
CA TRP A 147 -9.94 33.73 28.27
C TRP A 147 -9.67 32.77 27.10
N LEU A 148 -9.23 33.30 25.94
CA LEU A 148 -8.95 32.53 24.74
C LEU A 148 -7.45 32.29 24.62
N SER A 149 -6.99 31.11 25.00
CA SER A 149 -5.57 30.75 24.95
C SER A 149 -5.11 30.32 23.58
N GLN A 150 -5.98 29.68 22.77
CA GLN A 150 -5.60 29.23 21.43
C GLN A 150 -6.83 29.19 20.50
N LEU A 151 -6.72 29.88 19.36
CA LEU A 151 -7.73 29.80 18.29
C LEU A 151 -7.03 29.73 16.94
N LYS A 152 -7.12 28.57 16.28
CA LYS A 152 -6.50 28.30 15.00
C LYS A 152 -7.54 27.83 14.00
N LEU A 153 -7.69 28.55 12.90
CA LEU A 153 -8.45 28.11 11.74
C LEU A 153 -7.53 27.37 10.76
N ARG A 154 -7.98 26.23 10.25
CA ARG A 154 -7.25 25.47 9.24
C ARG A 154 -8.16 25.11 8.08
N LEU A 155 -7.64 25.29 6.89
CA LEU A 155 -8.21 24.79 5.64
C LEU A 155 -7.16 23.95 4.94
N SER A 156 -7.50 22.74 4.57
CA SER A 156 -6.60 21.86 3.81
C SER A 156 -7.34 21.15 2.70
N TYR A 157 -6.65 21.02 1.57
CA TYR A 157 -7.08 20.27 0.40
C TYR A 157 -5.97 19.32 -0.01
N GLY A 158 -6.32 18.09 -0.35
CA GLY A 158 -5.35 17.11 -0.80
C GLY A 158 -5.98 16.03 -1.65
N ILE A 159 -5.16 15.47 -2.54
CA ILE A 159 -5.49 14.28 -3.32
C ILE A 159 -4.63 13.14 -2.78
N THR A 160 -5.27 12.03 -2.42
CA THR A 160 -4.60 10.80 -2.03
C THR A 160 -4.79 9.74 -3.10
N GLY A 161 -3.75 8.92 -3.30
CA GLY A 161 -3.76 7.79 -4.22
C GLY A 161 -3.90 6.47 -3.49
N ASN A 162 -4.62 5.53 -4.11
CA ASN A 162 -4.70 4.15 -3.65
C ASN A 162 -4.29 3.22 -4.80
N GLN A 163 -3.37 2.28 -4.51
CA GLN A 163 -2.91 1.23 -5.44
C GLN A 163 -3.42 -0.15 -5.01
N SER A 164 -4.59 -0.25 -4.39
CA SER A 164 -5.16 -1.49 -3.84
C SER A 164 -5.64 -2.44 -4.93
N ILE A 165 -4.73 -2.80 -5.83
CA ILE A 165 -4.91 -3.87 -6.82
C ILE A 165 -3.85 -4.94 -6.58
N ASP A 166 -4.20 -6.19 -6.88
CA ASP A 166 -3.22 -7.27 -6.85
C ASP A 166 -2.15 -7.06 -7.94
N PRO A 167 -0.87 -7.39 -7.66
CA PRO A 167 0.15 -7.46 -8.69
C PRO A 167 -0.29 -8.35 -9.85
N TYR A 168 0.19 -8.01 -11.03
CA TYR A 168 -0.12 -8.74 -12.28
C TYR A 168 -1.56 -8.64 -12.79
N SER A 169 -2.47 -7.91 -12.11
CA SER A 169 -3.86 -7.72 -12.57
C SER A 169 -3.97 -7.04 -13.96
N THR A 170 -2.91 -6.39 -14.42
CA THR A 170 -2.83 -5.80 -15.75
C THR A 170 -2.50 -6.81 -16.87
N PHE A 171 -2.07 -8.04 -16.51
CA PHE A 171 -1.67 -9.08 -17.46
C PHE A 171 -2.76 -10.14 -17.62
N ALA A 172 -2.82 -10.77 -18.80
CA ALA A 172 -3.54 -12.01 -18.95
C ALA A 172 -2.82 -13.12 -18.19
N MET A 173 -3.53 -13.82 -17.32
CA MET A 173 -2.99 -14.97 -16.60
C MET A 173 -3.70 -16.23 -17.01
N TYR A 174 -2.92 -17.31 -17.06
CA TYR A 174 -3.42 -18.65 -17.38
C TYR A 174 -3.21 -19.55 -16.16
N GLY A 175 -4.16 -20.41 -15.89
CA GLY A 175 -4.09 -21.43 -14.84
C GLY A 175 -4.44 -22.80 -15.39
N GLY A 176 -4.21 -23.83 -14.58
CA GLY A 176 -4.66 -25.19 -14.90
C GLY A 176 -6.18 -25.24 -15.08
N GLY A 177 -6.66 -25.71 -16.22
CA GLY A 177 -8.08 -25.86 -16.50
C GLY A 177 -8.63 -27.15 -15.93
N SER A 178 -9.91 -27.12 -15.58
CA SER A 178 -10.64 -28.31 -15.12
C SER A 178 -11.03 -29.30 -16.27
N ILE A 179 -10.80 -28.88 -17.51
CA ILE A 179 -11.14 -29.71 -18.67
C ILE A 179 -9.95 -30.63 -18.95
N ILE A 180 -10.16 -31.91 -18.77
CA ILE A 180 -9.18 -32.94 -19.10
C ILE A 180 -9.51 -33.44 -20.51
N TYR A 181 -8.60 -33.23 -21.45
CA TYR A 181 -8.64 -33.89 -22.72
C TYR A 181 -7.85 -35.20 -22.63
N ALA A 182 -8.42 -36.28 -23.14
CA ALA A 182 -7.67 -37.49 -23.34
C ALA A 182 -6.98 -37.41 -24.70
N ASP A 183 -5.71 -37.77 -24.78
CA ASP A 183 -5.02 -38.01 -26.04
C ASP A 183 -5.57 -39.29 -26.71
N LYS A 184 -5.12 -39.61 -27.92
CA LYS A 184 -5.53 -40.83 -28.65
C LYS A 184 -5.17 -42.12 -27.91
N LEU A 185 -4.31 -42.05 -26.89
CA LEU A 185 -3.86 -43.17 -26.05
C LEU A 185 -4.61 -43.24 -24.73
N GLY A 186 -5.54 -42.28 -24.46
CA GLY A 186 -6.31 -42.21 -23.23
C GLY A 186 -5.60 -41.48 -22.06
N ASN A 187 -4.47 -40.84 -22.31
CA ASN A 187 -3.77 -40.05 -21.28
C ASN A 187 -4.48 -38.73 -21.03
N ALA A 188 -4.62 -38.34 -19.76
CA ALA A 188 -5.20 -37.06 -19.38
C ALA A 188 -4.23 -35.92 -19.72
N LEU A 189 -4.71 -34.98 -20.53
CA LEU A 189 -3.99 -33.72 -20.84
C LEU A 189 -4.58 -32.57 -20.01
N ASN A 190 -3.74 -31.90 -19.26
CA ASN A 190 -4.13 -30.69 -18.55
C ASN A 190 -4.30 -29.52 -19.54
N THR A 191 -5.42 -28.84 -19.46
CA THR A 191 -5.67 -27.64 -20.25
C THR A 191 -5.26 -26.39 -19.50
N LEU A 192 -4.93 -25.33 -20.24
CA LEU A 192 -4.76 -24.00 -19.70
C LEU A 192 -6.02 -23.18 -19.97
N THR A 193 -6.55 -22.56 -18.93
CA THR A 193 -7.67 -21.62 -19.05
C THR A 193 -7.21 -20.22 -18.62
N ILE A 194 -7.85 -19.21 -19.22
CA ILE A 194 -7.60 -17.83 -18.82
C ILE A 194 -8.22 -17.61 -17.44
N THR A 195 -7.41 -17.30 -16.44
CA THR A 195 -7.85 -17.01 -15.07
C THR A 195 -8.01 -15.52 -14.81
N ASN A 196 -7.33 -14.69 -15.60
CA ASN A 196 -7.45 -13.22 -15.55
C ASN A 196 -7.30 -12.65 -16.96
N LEU A 197 -8.21 -11.75 -17.35
CA LEU A 197 -8.09 -11.00 -18.59
C LEU A 197 -7.17 -9.78 -18.39
N ALA A 198 -6.31 -9.50 -19.38
CA ALA A 198 -5.46 -8.32 -19.34
C ALA A 198 -6.30 -7.04 -19.26
N ASN A 199 -6.00 -6.16 -18.30
CA ASN A 199 -6.64 -4.86 -18.17
C ASN A 199 -5.59 -3.74 -18.06
N ASN A 200 -5.20 -3.18 -19.19
CA ASN A 200 -4.23 -2.10 -19.28
C ASN A 200 -4.79 -0.72 -18.86
N SER A 201 -6.11 -0.62 -18.64
CA SER A 201 -6.77 0.64 -18.24
C SER A 201 -6.77 0.86 -16.71
N LEU A 202 -6.30 -0.12 -15.94
CA LEU A 202 -6.15 0.03 -14.50
C LEU A 202 -5.19 1.18 -14.17
N LYS A 203 -5.62 2.06 -13.28
CA LYS A 203 -4.89 3.27 -12.87
C LYS A 203 -5.11 3.54 -11.38
N TRP A 204 -4.32 4.45 -10.85
CA TRP A 204 -4.47 4.94 -9.49
C TRP A 204 -5.89 5.41 -9.21
N GLU A 205 -6.47 4.91 -8.12
CA GLU A 205 -7.67 5.47 -7.54
C GLU A 205 -7.30 6.76 -6.82
N LYS A 206 -8.03 7.85 -7.07
CA LYS A 206 -7.78 9.17 -6.49
C LYS A 206 -8.94 9.60 -5.62
N THR A 207 -8.66 9.92 -4.38
CA THR A 207 -9.64 10.48 -3.45
C THR A 207 -9.25 11.92 -3.12
N CYS A 208 -10.18 12.85 -3.36
CA CYS A 208 -10.03 14.25 -3.00
C CYS A 208 -10.58 14.48 -1.60
N LEU A 209 -9.78 15.08 -0.73
CA LEU A 209 -10.14 15.39 0.64
C LEU A 209 -10.10 16.91 0.84
N LEU A 210 -11.19 17.47 1.33
CA LEU A 210 -11.27 18.84 1.81
C LEU A 210 -11.54 18.81 3.31
N TYR A 211 -10.67 19.43 4.08
CA TYR A 211 -10.79 19.45 5.51
C TYR A 211 -10.77 20.89 6.03
N THR A 212 -11.79 21.24 6.81
CA THR A 212 -11.90 22.52 7.53
C THR A 212 -12.06 22.20 9.00
N SER A 213 -11.23 22.77 9.86
CA SER A 213 -11.36 22.57 11.30
C SER A 213 -11.00 23.85 12.04
N PRO A 214 -11.90 24.41 12.86
CA PRO A 214 -11.43 25.08 14.07
C PRO A 214 -10.82 23.99 14.94
N SER A 215 -9.58 24.17 15.43
CA SER A 215 -8.99 23.21 16.37
C SER A 215 -9.64 23.40 17.75
N PRO A 216 -10.44 22.44 18.24
CA PRO A 216 -11.10 22.59 19.54
C PRO A 216 -10.21 22.07 20.68
N ARG A 217 -8.92 22.38 20.64
CA ARG A 217 -8.02 21.82 21.65
C ARG A 217 -7.95 22.58 22.95
N ASP A 218 -8.74 23.55 23.25
CA ASP A 218 -8.70 24.21 24.56
C ASP A 218 -10.03 24.87 24.95
N ILE A 219 -11.10 24.08 24.92
CA ILE A 219 -12.32 24.41 25.68
C ILE A 219 -12.42 23.54 26.96
N SER A 220 -11.32 23.11 27.51
CA SER A 220 -11.24 22.47 28.81
C SER A 220 -10.31 23.27 29.72
N GLY A 221 -10.72 24.47 30.03
CA GLY A 221 -10.25 25.23 31.18
C GLY A 221 -11.29 25.16 32.27
N SER A 222 -11.15 24.23 33.15
CA SER A 222 -11.75 24.26 34.49
C SER A 222 -10.65 23.96 35.47
#